data_f8aa7bbf8d8b2ef7cb732050f8be8e20
#
_entry.id   f8aa7bbf8d8b2ef7cb732050f8be8e20
#
_cell.length_a   1.000
_cell.length_b   1.000
_cell.length_c   1.000
_cell.angle_alpha   90.00
_cell.angle_beta   90.00
_cell.angle_gamma   90.00
#
_symmetry.space_group_name_H-M   'P 1'
#
loop_
_entity.id
_entity.type
_entity.pdbx_description
1 polymer ?
#
loop_
_entity_poly.entity_id
_entity_poly.type
_entity_poly.pdbx_seq_one_letter_code
_entity_poly.pdbx_strand_id
1 'polypeptide(L)'
;MQQAQAEGSTELREYFNFARVATQEVVPVLLDLLAKQDEDADDNEYNTSRAAYQCLQLWAQCVGSGVMPPVLAFIEKFIRSEDWHYRDASVSAFGAIMEGPEESVLDPIVKQALPTLIGMMDDQNVHVKDSAAYALGRICEAVPSALDAQQHLPPLIGALFNGLSSHPKMAASCCWSLMNLADRFAGEPGCQSNPLSAHFAQSVQHLLTVTERADADNQLRTAAYEVLNSFVNNAAGDSVPLVNELSNVILERLEKSMALQGQVVSVEDKLTLEEMQTSLASVIMSIVQRLETDVKPQSDRIMQILLGLLSSLPPKSSVPDTIFAAIGSIATALEEDFQKYMEAFSPFLYNALNNQEEPALCSMAIGLVADITRSLGENVQPYCDAFMNSLLNNLRSPALGNQLKPAILQCFGDIAHAIHGAFEPYLPVVAQVLQQAGQVTLTTEGNYEMIDYITSLREGIMDAWDGCIIAMKSSGKTNLIVPYMDAIFDLLRNIQQDSNRTEGLLRSSCGVIGDLAESFPNGDFRDYFRHDFLTAMAREARSNQDFSTRTRDTARWAREQIKRQIGMLTHVATSHFHTSCHALASF
;
A
#
# COMPACT_ATOMS: atom_id res chain seq x y z
N MET A 1 -12.15 -15.98 -17.27
CA MET A 1 -11.95 -16.70 -18.54
C MET A 1 -10.90 -16.06 -19.44
N GLN A 2 -10.93 -14.75 -19.70
CA GLN A 2 -9.84 -14.06 -20.40
C GLN A 2 -8.49 -14.23 -19.70
N GLN A 3 -8.46 -14.14 -18.38
CA GLN A 3 -7.28 -14.39 -17.54
C GLN A 3 -6.79 -15.84 -17.69
N ALA A 4 -7.69 -16.84 -17.64
CA ALA A 4 -7.34 -18.25 -17.82
C ALA A 4 -6.85 -18.58 -19.24
N GLN A 5 -7.28 -17.82 -20.25
CA GLN A 5 -6.75 -17.91 -21.62
C GLN A 5 -5.34 -17.34 -21.73
N ALA A 6 -5.07 -16.22 -21.06
CA ALA A 6 -3.75 -15.62 -21.00
C ALA A 6 -2.73 -16.50 -20.24
N GLU A 7 -3.20 -17.26 -19.24
CA GLU A 7 -2.41 -18.20 -18.43
C GLU A 7 -2.20 -19.58 -19.08
N GLY A 8 -2.69 -19.77 -20.33
CA GLY A 8 -2.47 -21.01 -21.09
C GLY A 8 -3.17 -22.25 -20.55
N SER A 9 -4.26 -22.09 -19.78
CA SER A 9 -5.06 -23.20 -19.26
C SER A 9 -5.71 -24.01 -20.39
N THR A 10 -5.46 -25.33 -20.41
CA THR A 10 -6.01 -26.27 -21.41
C THR A 10 -7.42 -26.77 -21.07
N GLU A 11 -7.96 -26.47 -19.87
CA GLU A 11 -9.29 -26.87 -19.41
C GLU A 11 -10.32 -25.74 -19.50
N LEU A 12 -10.33 -24.99 -20.61
CA LEU A 12 -11.33 -23.96 -20.83
C LEU A 12 -12.67 -24.58 -21.19
N ARG A 13 -13.72 -24.27 -20.42
CA ARG A 13 -15.11 -24.57 -20.83
C ARG A 13 -15.42 -23.82 -22.12
N GLU A 14 -16.23 -24.43 -22.98
CA GLU A 14 -16.69 -23.81 -24.22
C GLU A 14 -17.35 -22.44 -23.93
N TYR A 15 -16.82 -21.38 -24.55
CA TYR A 15 -17.25 -20.00 -24.31
C TYR A 15 -18.18 -19.54 -25.43
N PHE A 16 -19.45 -19.42 -25.11
CA PHE A 16 -20.52 -19.09 -26.10
C PHE A 16 -20.71 -17.59 -26.32
N ASN A 17 -19.97 -16.72 -25.62
CA ASN A 17 -20.03 -15.26 -25.76
C ASN A 17 -21.47 -14.67 -25.66
N PHE A 18 -22.28 -15.19 -24.76
CA PHE A 18 -23.68 -14.80 -24.61
C PHE A 18 -23.90 -13.31 -24.39
N ALA A 19 -23.06 -12.67 -23.56
CA ALA A 19 -23.16 -11.24 -23.30
C ALA A 19 -23.05 -10.42 -24.60
N ARG A 20 -22.11 -10.76 -25.48
CA ARG A 20 -21.93 -10.05 -26.75
C ARG A 20 -23.10 -10.23 -27.70
N VAL A 21 -23.67 -11.44 -27.75
CA VAL A 21 -24.83 -11.75 -28.59
C VAL A 21 -26.09 -11.01 -28.10
N ALA A 22 -26.28 -10.95 -26.78
CA ALA A 22 -27.49 -10.36 -26.17
C ALA A 22 -27.35 -8.82 -25.96
N THR A 23 -26.24 -8.19 -26.29
CA THR A 23 -25.99 -6.76 -26.03
C THR A 23 -27.09 -5.86 -26.60
N GLN A 24 -27.55 -6.12 -27.81
CA GLN A 24 -28.57 -5.29 -28.48
C GLN A 24 -29.98 -5.41 -27.83
N GLU A 25 -30.23 -6.47 -27.10
CA GLU A 25 -31.52 -6.71 -26.44
C GLU A 25 -31.47 -6.28 -24.96
N VAL A 26 -30.37 -6.58 -24.26
CA VAL A 26 -30.24 -6.37 -22.80
C VAL A 26 -29.86 -4.94 -22.46
N VAL A 27 -28.90 -4.34 -23.17
CA VAL A 27 -28.40 -2.98 -22.83
C VAL A 27 -29.52 -1.93 -22.89
N PRO A 28 -30.42 -1.89 -23.88
CA PRO A 28 -31.54 -0.95 -23.87
C PRO A 28 -32.44 -1.09 -22.64
N VAL A 29 -32.66 -2.31 -22.17
CA VAL A 29 -33.44 -2.55 -20.94
C VAL A 29 -32.72 -2.01 -19.70
N LEU A 30 -31.43 -2.21 -19.61
CA LEU A 30 -30.63 -1.66 -18.50
C LEU A 30 -30.66 -0.13 -18.51
N LEU A 31 -30.59 0.50 -19.67
CA LEU A 31 -30.67 1.96 -19.83
C LEU A 31 -32.07 2.50 -19.43
N ASP A 32 -33.16 1.80 -19.76
CA ASP A 32 -34.48 2.16 -19.30
C ASP A 32 -34.67 1.96 -17.79
N LEU A 33 -33.99 0.99 -17.20
CA LEU A 33 -33.97 0.78 -15.74
C LEU A 33 -33.12 1.82 -15.00
N LEU A 34 -32.10 2.36 -15.63
CA LEU A 34 -31.33 3.48 -15.08
C LEU A 34 -32.21 4.72 -14.88
N ALA A 35 -33.20 4.95 -15.73
CA ALA A 35 -34.15 6.06 -15.61
C ALA A 35 -35.27 5.84 -14.57
N LYS A 36 -35.21 4.78 -13.78
CA LYS A 36 -36.16 4.48 -12.70
C LYS A 36 -35.54 4.78 -11.33
N GLN A 37 -35.04 5.98 -11.17
CA GLN A 37 -34.58 6.48 -9.87
C GLN A 37 -35.78 6.70 -8.96
N ASP A 38 -35.61 6.47 -7.67
CA ASP A 38 -36.55 6.80 -6.62
C ASP A 38 -36.01 8.00 -5.84
N GLU A 39 -36.77 9.11 -5.83
CA GLU A 39 -36.35 10.35 -5.13
C GLU A 39 -36.26 10.18 -3.61
N ASP A 40 -37.04 9.25 -3.05
CA ASP A 40 -37.18 9.02 -1.61
C ASP A 40 -36.35 7.82 -1.13
N ALA A 41 -35.63 7.11 -2.02
CA ALA A 41 -34.87 5.94 -1.64
C ALA A 41 -33.66 6.30 -0.76
N ASP A 42 -33.59 5.67 0.42
CA ASP A 42 -32.43 5.74 1.29
C ASP A 42 -31.19 5.14 0.57
N ASP A 43 -30.02 5.73 0.80
CA ASP A 43 -28.77 5.30 0.17
C ASP A 43 -28.39 3.83 0.49
N ASN A 44 -28.97 3.25 1.54
CA ASN A 44 -28.78 1.86 1.93
C ASN A 44 -29.84 0.88 1.38
N GLU A 45 -30.87 1.37 0.69
CA GLU A 45 -31.90 0.51 0.13
C GLU A 45 -31.55 0.00 -1.29
N TYR A 46 -32.02 -1.22 -1.59
CA TYR A 46 -31.90 -1.80 -2.94
C TYR A 46 -32.69 -0.95 -3.94
N ASN A 47 -31.96 -0.34 -4.86
CA ASN A 47 -32.52 0.55 -5.87
C ASN A 47 -32.33 -0.04 -7.27
N THR A 48 -33.40 -0.05 -8.08
CA THR A 48 -33.40 -0.59 -9.44
C THR A 48 -32.37 0.10 -10.33
N SER A 49 -32.24 1.41 -10.24
CA SER A 49 -31.29 2.20 -11.03
C SER A 49 -29.84 1.85 -10.68
N ARG A 50 -29.51 1.70 -9.40
CA ARG A 50 -28.17 1.27 -8.95
C ARG A 50 -27.82 -0.13 -9.43
N ALA A 51 -28.78 -1.08 -9.33
CA ALA A 51 -28.57 -2.43 -9.86
C ALA A 51 -28.36 -2.42 -11.37
N ALA A 52 -29.09 -1.60 -12.10
CA ALA A 52 -28.93 -1.43 -13.54
C ALA A 52 -27.55 -0.83 -13.89
N TYR A 53 -27.07 0.16 -13.10
CA TYR A 53 -25.72 0.72 -13.24
C TYR A 53 -24.64 -0.36 -13.11
N GLN A 54 -24.68 -1.14 -12.04
CA GLN A 54 -23.72 -2.22 -11.79
C GLN A 54 -23.76 -3.28 -12.89
N CYS A 55 -24.99 -3.67 -13.34
CA CYS A 55 -25.13 -4.61 -14.44
C CYS A 55 -24.56 -4.06 -15.74
N LEU A 56 -24.78 -2.77 -16.05
CA LEU A 56 -24.25 -2.13 -17.25
C LEU A 56 -22.72 -2.05 -17.22
N GLN A 57 -22.14 -1.75 -16.08
CA GLN A 57 -20.68 -1.72 -15.86
C GLN A 57 -20.06 -3.11 -16.09
N LEU A 58 -20.62 -4.15 -15.45
CA LEU A 58 -20.18 -5.53 -15.66
C LEU A 58 -20.36 -5.99 -17.10
N TRP A 59 -21.45 -5.52 -17.75
CA TRP A 59 -21.70 -5.81 -19.16
C TRP A 59 -20.63 -5.19 -20.04
N ALA A 60 -20.26 -3.93 -19.79
CA ALA A 60 -19.19 -3.22 -20.50
C ALA A 60 -17.84 -3.95 -20.35
N GLN A 61 -17.50 -4.39 -19.15
CA GLN A 61 -16.30 -5.21 -18.90
C GLN A 61 -16.31 -6.53 -19.70
N CYS A 62 -17.48 -7.16 -19.82
CA CYS A 62 -17.62 -8.43 -20.56
C CYS A 62 -17.52 -8.28 -22.09
N VAL A 63 -18.08 -7.20 -22.65
CA VAL A 63 -18.22 -7.04 -24.10
C VAL A 63 -17.30 -6.00 -24.73
N GLY A 64 -16.60 -5.24 -23.88
CA GLY A 64 -15.70 -4.18 -24.33
C GLY A 64 -16.42 -3.13 -25.17
N SER A 65 -15.82 -2.68 -26.25
CA SER A 65 -16.38 -1.64 -27.13
C SER A 65 -17.74 -2.01 -27.77
N GLY A 66 -18.20 -3.26 -27.63
CA GLY A 66 -19.51 -3.70 -28.12
C GLY A 66 -20.70 -3.03 -27.41
N VAL A 67 -20.49 -2.49 -26.20
CA VAL A 67 -21.53 -1.78 -25.43
C VAL A 67 -21.79 -0.37 -25.96
N MET A 68 -20.83 0.23 -26.66
CA MET A 68 -20.85 1.65 -27.05
C MET A 68 -22.06 2.07 -27.92
N PRO A 69 -22.42 1.37 -29.00
CA PRO A 69 -23.45 1.86 -29.90
C PRO A 69 -24.83 2.09 -29.23
N PRO A 70 -25.41 1.13 -28.47
CA PRO A 70 -26.71 1.35 -27.82
C PRO A 70 -26.61 2.42 -26.71
N VAL A 71 -25.50 2.50 -25.97
CA VAL A 71 -25.32 3.50 -24.89
C VAL A 71 -25.18 4.90 -25.46
N LEU A 72 -24.35 5.12 -26.47
CA LEU A 72 -24.18 6.42 -27.08
C LEU A 72 -25.48 6.93 -27.72
N ALA A 73 -26.24 6.06 -28.39
CA ALA A 73 -27.55 6.42 -28.96
C ALA A 73 -28.54 6.86 -27.87
N PHE A 74 -28.53 6.23 -26.70
CA PHE A 74 -29.35 6.62 -25.57
C PHE A 74 -28.93 8.00 -25.03
N ILE A 75 -27.64 8.21 -24.83
CA ILE A 75 -27.08 9.47 -24.32
C ILE A 75 -27.40 10.62 -25.26
N GLU A 76 -27.13 10.46 -26.57
CA GLU A 76 -27.45 11.50 -27.57
C GLU A 76 -28.90 11.92 -27.53
N LYS A 77 -29.82 10.96 -27.31
CA LYS A 77 -31.25 11.22 -27.27
C LYS A 77 -31.70 11.93 -26.00
N PHE A 78 -31.12 11.59 -24.84
CA PHE A 78 -31.69 11.92 -23.54
C PHE A 78 -30.85 12.88 -22.66
N ILE A 79 -29.60 13.15 -23.00
CA ILE A 79 -28.70 14.01 -22.19
C ILE A 79 -29.24 15.43 -21.99
N ARG A 80 -30.13 15.89 -22.86
CA ARG A 80 -30.81 17.20 -22.80
C ARG A 80 -32.31 17.09 -22.56
N SER A 81 -32.78 15.97 -22.01
CA SER A 81 -34.21 15.78 -21.71
C SER A 81 -34.70 16.81 -20.69
N GLU A 82 -35.96 17.23 -20.80
CA GLU A 82 -36.62 18.05 -19.76
C GLU A 82 -36.77 17.24 -18.46
N ASP A 83 -36.98 15.93 -18.57
CA ASP A 83 -37.06 14.98 -17.46
C ASP A 83 -35.64 14.67 -16.92
N TRP A 84 -35.40 15.02 -15.65
CA TRP A 84 -34.12 14.83 -15.00
C TRP A 84 -33.73 13.34 -14.87
N HIS A 85 -34.68 12.41 -14.76
CA HIS A 85 -34.40 10.97 -14.68
C HIS A 85 -33.62 10.48 -15.91
N TYR A 86 -33.99 10.96 -17.09
CA TYR A 86 -33.28 10.60 -18.32
C TYR A 86 -31.93 11.34 -18.47
N ARG A 87 -31.81 12.58 -17.95
CA ARG A 87 -30.50 13.25 -17.93
C ARG A 87 -29.54 12.52 -17.02
N ASP A 88 -29.99 12.17 -15.80
CA ASP A 88 -29.22 11.40 -14.83
C ASP A 88 -28.83 10.03 -15.39
N ALA A 89 -29.78 9.27 -15.94
CA ALA A 89 -29.51 7.99 -16.58
C ALA A 89 -28.48 8.09 -17.71
N SER A 90 -28.50 9.18 -18.49
CA SER A 90 -27.52 9.40 -19.56
C SER A 90 -26.11 9.59 -19.02
N VAL A 91 -25.96 10.39 -17.95
CA VAL A 91 -24.67 10.62 -17.29
C VAL A 91 -24.17 9.35 -16.60
N SER A 92 -25.06 8.67 -15.89
CA SER A 92 -24.76 7.40 -15.22
C SER A 92 -24.33 6.32 -16.21
N ALA A 93 -25.04 6.19 -17.36
CA ALA A 93 -24.68 5.26 -18.42
C ALA A 93 -23.29 5.55 -19.00
N PHE A 94 -22.94 6.84 -19.15
CA PHE A 94 -21.60 7.23 -19.60
C PHE A 94 -20.53 6.80 -18.60
N GLY A 95 -20.72 7.06 -17.30
CA GLY A 95 -19.81 6.64 -16.24
C GLY A 95 -19.65 5.10 -16.19
N ALA A 96 -20.73 4.35 -16.38
CA ALA A 96 -20.71 2.89 -16.31
C ALA A 96 -19.87 2.21 -17.42
N ILE A 97 -19.75 2.85 -18.59
CA ILE A 97 -18.99 2.30 -19.71
C ILE A 97 -17.54 2.76 -19.79
N MET A 98 -17.04 3.49 -18.78
CA MET A 98 -15.63 3.90 -18.75
C MET A 98 -14.67 2.74 -18.50
N GLU A 99 -15.17 1.59 -18.07
CA GLU A 99 -14.39 0.38 -17.86
C GLU A 99 -14.90 -0.73 -18.80
N GLY A 100 -13.97 -1.34 -19.54
CA GLY A 100 -14.27 -2.42 -20.49
C GLY A 100 -13.90 -2.10 -21.95
N PRO A 101 -14.37 -1.01 -22.56
CA PRO A 101 -13.83 -0.57 -23.85
C PRO A 101 -12.36 -0.17 -23.76
N GLU A 102 -11.63 -0.32 -24.85
CA GLU A 102 -10.23 0.12 -24.92
C GLU A 102 -10.12 1.65 -24.79
N GLU A 103 -9.09 2.13 -24.07
CA GLU A 103 -8.84 3.55 -23.86
C GLU A 103 -8.76 4.35 -25.16
N SER A 104 -8.16 3.75 -26.20
CA SER A 104 -8.07 4.34 -27.54
C SER A 104 -9.42 4.64 -28.20
N VAL A 105 -10.46 3.87 -27.82
CA VAL A 105 -11.85 4.05 -28.31
C VAL A 105 -12.57 5.10 -27.46
N LEU A 106 -12.31 5.11 -26.15
CA LEU A 106 -12.93 6.04 -25.21
C LEU A 106 -12.37 7.47 -25.33
N ASP A 107 -11.07 7.64 -25.55
CA ASP A 107 -10.38 8.93 -25.55
C ASP A 107 -11.09 10.01 -26.42
N PRO A 108 -11.37 9.79 -27.72
CA PRO A 108 -12.03 10.81 -28.55
C PRO A 108 -13.46 11.11 -28.09
N ILE A 109 -14.18 10.13 -27.55
CA ILE A 109 -15.57 10.27 -27.08
C ILE A 109 -15.58 11.07 -25.78
N VAL A 110 -14.67 10.76 -24.86
CA VAL A 110 -14.51 11.48 -23.59
C VAL A 110 -14.15 12.95 -23.86
N LYS A 111 -13.18 13.25 -24.73
CA LYS A 111 -12.82 14.61 -25.10
C LYS A 111 -14.01 15.42 -25.62
N GLN A 112 -14.88 14.80 -26.39
CA GLN A 112 -16.10 15.45 -26.88
C GLN A 112 -17.15 15.65 -25.79
N ALA A 113 -17.28 14.70 -24.83
CA ALA A 113 -18.30 14.70 -23.79
C ALA A 113 -17.94 15.63 -22.61
N LEU A 114 -16.65 15.82 -22.30
CA LEU A 114 -16.16 16.54 -21.13
C LEU A 114 -16.81 17.90 -20.91
N PRO A 115 -16.91 18.82 -21.89
CA PRO A 115 -17.54 20.12 -21.66
C PRO A 115 -19.01 20.00 -21.23
N THR A 116 -19.74 19.02 -21.78
CA THR A 116 -21.13 18.76 -21.43
C THR A 116 -21.24 18.20 -20.02
N LEU A 117 -20.42 17.21 -19.66
CA LEU A 117 -20.44 16.60 -18.33
C LEU A 117 -20.04 17.60 -17.24
N ILE A 118 -19.02 18.43 -17.46
CA ILE A 118 -18.64 19.52 -16.54
C ILE A 118 -19.81 20.51 -16.38
N GLY A 119 -20.50 20.85 -17.47
CA GLY A 119 -21.68 21.72 -17.42
C GLY A 119 -22.85 21.10 -16.65
N MET A 120 -22.99 19.78 -16.63
CA MET A 120 -24.05 19.09 -15.89
C MET A 120 -23.84 19.10 -14.37
N MET A 121 -22.66 19.45 -13.89
CA MET A 121 -22.45 19.74 -12.46
C MET A 121 -23.20 20.97 -11.98
N ASP A 122 -23.72 21.81 -12.87
CA ASP A 122 -24.58 22.94 -12.58
C ASP A 122 -26.07 22.68 -12.88
N ASP A 123 -26.46 21.41 -13.13
CA ASP A 123 -27.85 21.02 -13.37
C ASP A 123 -28.76 21.45 -12.21
N GLN A 124 -30.04 21.68 -12.50
CA GLN A 124 -31.02 22.06 -11.48
C GLN A 124 -31.30 20.93 -10.47
N ASN A 125 -31.15 19.67 -10.88
CA ASN A 125 -31.39 18.48 -10.05
C ASN A 125 -30.09 17.97 -9.41
N VAL A 126 -30.12 17.70 -8.11
CA VAL A 126 -28.96 17.25 -7.33
C VAL A 126 -28.46 15.87 -7.75
N HIS A 127 -29.36 14.96 -8.17
CA HIS A 127 -28.97 13.62 -8.63
C HIS A 127 -28.15 13.70 -9.91
N VAL A 128 -28.55 14.56 -10.85
CA VAL A 128 -27.79 14.78 -12.09
C VAL A 128 -26.39 15.36 -11.80
N LYS A 129 -26.31 16.30 -10.85
CA LYS A 129 -25.00 16.84 -10.40
C LYS A 129 -24.11 15.79 -9.79
N ASP A 130 -24.66 14.96 -8.92
CA ASP A 130 -23.94 13.87 -8.25
C ASP A 130 -23.43 12.85 -9.26
N SER A 131 -24.30 12.38 -10.15
CA SER A 131 -23.91 11.46 -11.22
C SER A 131 -22.87 12.06 -12.17
N ALA A 132 -22.93 13.38 -12.43
CA ALA A 132 -21.92 14.08 -13.24
C ALA A 132 -20.56 14.09 -12.53
N ALA A 133 -20.53 14.43 -11.23
CA ALA A 133 -19.32 14.38 -10.44
C ALA A 133 -18.71 12.97 -10.43
N TYR A 134 -19.54 11.94 -10.22
CA TYR A 134 -19.11 10.55 -10.22
C TYR A 134 -18.59 10.11 -11.61
N ALA A 135 -19.31 10.43 -12.69
CA ALA A 135 -18.88 10.10 -14.06
C ALA A 135 -17.53 10.75 -14.42
N LEU A 136 -17.32 12.00 -13.98
CA LEU A 136 -16.04 12.71 -14.16
C LEU A 136 -14.91 12.02 -13.38
N GLY A 137 -15.17 11.50 -12.18
CA GLY A 137 -14.22 10.69 -11.43
C GLY A 137 -13.87 9.38 -12.15
N ARG A 138 -14.86 8.71 -12.76
CA ARG A 138 -14.61 7.51 -13.59
C ARG A 138 -13.76 7.81 -14.82
N ILE A 139 -13.94 8.98 -15.42
CA ILE A 139 -13.08 9.43 -16.54
C ILE A 139 -11.65 9.64 -16.05
N CYS A 140 -11.47 10.33 -14.91
CA CYS A 140 -10.14 10.56 -14.34
C CYS A 140 -9.40 9.25 -14.05
N GLU A 141 -10.13 8.24 -13.58
CA GLU A 141 -9.58 6.92 -13.28
C GLU A 141 -9.22 6.13 -14.54
N ALA A 142 -10.14 6.04 -15.50
CA ALA A 142 -10.07 5.09 -16.62
C ALA A 142 -9.42 5.68 -17.88
N VAL A 143 -9.57 6.98 -18.15
CA VAL A 143 -9.12 7.63 -19.40
C VAL A 143 -8.43 8.95 -19.12
N PRO A 144 -7.40 8.98 -18.27
CA PRO A 144 -6.71 10.23 -17.92
C PRO A 144 -6.06 10.91 -19.12
N SER A 145 -5.72 10.17 -20.16
CA SER A 145 -5.17 10.70 -21.43
C SER A 145 -6.12 11.65 -22.18
N ALA A 146 -7.42 11.54 -21.94
CA ALA A 146 -8.42 12.44 -22.52
C ALA A 146 -8.42 13.83 -21.86
N LEU A 147 -7.84 13.97 -20.68
CA LEU A 147 -7.83 15.21 -19.89
C LEU A 147 -6.58 16.04 -20.23
N ASP A 148 -6.75 17.07 -21.04
CA ASP A 148 -5.70 18.07 -21.27
C ASP A 148 -5.53 18.96 -20.04
N ALA A 149 -4.29 19.07 -19.54
CA ALA A 149 -3.97 19.80 -18.31
C ALA A 149 -4.27 21.30 -18.39
N GLN A 150 -4.20 21.90 -19.57
CA GLN A 150 -4.43 23.34 -19.74
C GLN A 150 -5.89 23.64 -20.10
N GLN A 151 -6.52 22.78 -20.90
CA GLN A 151 -7.86 23.02 -21.41
C GLN A 151 -8.96 22.48 -20.49
N HIS A 152 -8.77 21.27 -19.91
CA HIS A 152 -9.83 20.57 -19.21
C HIS A 152 -9.71 20.64 -17.68
N LEU A 153 -8.47 20.63 -17.12
CA LEU A 153 -8.30 20.61 -15.66
C LEU A 153 -8.85 21.87 -14.97
N PRO A 154 -8.61 23.12 -15.41
CA PRO A 154 -9.11 24.28 -14.70
C PRO A 154 -10.64 24.32 -14.58
N PRO A 155 -11.44 24.12 -15.65
CA PRO A 155 -12.90 24.10 -15.53
C PRO A 155 -13.41 22.91 -14.73
N LEU A 156 -12.77 21.72 -14.83
CA LEU A 156 -13.14 20.54 -14.08
C LEU A 156 -12.92 20.76 -12.58
N ILE A 157 -11.74 21.20 -12.17
CA ILE A 157 -11.40 21.46 -10.77
C ILE A 157 -12.32 22.56 -10.19
N GLY A 158 -12.59 23.62 -10.97
CA GLY A 158 -13.52 24.66 -10.55
C GLY A 158 -14.93 24.14 -10.30
N ALA A 159 -15.45 23.26 -11.17
CA ALA A 159 -16.75 22.63 -10.99
C ALA A 159 -16.77 21.70 -9.76
N LEU A 160 -15.69 20.90 -9.55
CA LEU A 160 -15.56 20.04 -8.37
C LEU A 160 -15.51 20.86 -7.06
N PHE A 161 -14.78 21.98 -7.02
CA PHE A 161 -14.76 22.88 -5.85
C PHE A 161 -16.14 23.47 -5.53
N ASN A 162 -16.90 23.86 -6.55
CA ASN A 162 -18.28 24.31 -6.36
C ASN A 162 -19.14 23.16 -5.80
N GLY A 163 -18.95 21.95 -6.30
CA GLY A 163 -19.64 20.76 -5.82
C GLY A 163 -19.34 20.40 -4.37
N LEU A 164 -18.11 20.62 -3.90
CA LEU A 164 -17.74 20.44 -2.49
C LEU A 164 -18.57 21.32 -1.52
N SER A 165 -19.10 22.44 -1.99
CA SER A 165 -19.95 23.33 -1.20
C SER A 165 -21.45 23.02 -1.35
N SER A 166 -21.81 22.04 -2.16
CA SER A 166 -23.19 21.62 -2.45
C SER A 166 -23.70 20.60 -1.43
N HIS A 167 -24.74 19.84 -1.80
CA HIS A 167 -25.30 18.78 -0.96
C HIS A 167 -24.21 17.74 -0.55
N PRO A 168 -24.20 17.21 0.70
CA PRO A 168 -23.16 16.28 1.17
C PRO A 168 -22.87 15.11 0.24
N LYS A 169 -23.89 14.50 -0.37
CA LYS A 169 -23.75 13.42 -1.32
C LYS A 169 -22.91 13.83 -2.54
N MET A 170 -23.26 14.95 -3.18
CA MET A 170 -22.48 15.51 -4.29
C MET A 170 -21.04 15.87 -3.85
N ALA A 171 -20.88 16.40 -2.65
CA ALA A 171 -19.56 16.73 -2.12
C ALA A 171 -18.68 15.45 -1.96
N ALA A 172 -19.26 14.32 -1.55
CA ALA A 172 -18.57 13.04 -1.47
C ALA A 172 -18.11 12.54 -2.85
N SER A 173 -18.97 12.63 -3.88
CA SER A 173 -18.60 12.29 -5.27
C SER A 173 -17.52 13.23 -5.82
N CYS A 174 -17.54 14.51 -5.46
CA CYS A 174 -16.48 15.46 -5.81
C CYS A 174 -15.16 15.12 -5.10
N CYS A 175 -15.19 14.71 -3.82
CA CYS A 175 -14.01 14.21 -3.12
C CYS A 175 -13.39 13.04 -3.86
N TRP A 176 -14.19 12.03 -4.20
CA TRP A 176 -13.70 10.86 -4.93
C TRP A 176 -13.09 11.23 -6.29
N SER A 177 -13.70 12.16 -7.02
CA SER A 177 -13.17 12.64 -8.31
C SER A 177 -11.86 13.41 -8.15
N LEU A 178 -11.73 14.24 -7.11
CA LEU A 178 -10.48 14.94 -6.79
C LEU A 178 -9.37 13.99 -6.38
N MET A 179 -9.69 12.89 -5.67
CA MET A 179 -8.74 11.85 -5.32
C MET A 179 -8.17 11.18 -6.58
N ASN A 180 -9.04 10.76 -7.51
CA ASN A 180 -8.60 10.19 -8.78
C ASN A 180 -7.76 11.17 -9.61
N LEU A 181 -8.08 12.46 -9.60
CA LEU A 181 -7.24 13.49 -10.22
C LEU A 181 -5.86 13.56 -9.56
N ALA A 182 -5.77 13.57 -8.23
CA ALA A 182 -4.51 13.63 -7.52
C ALA A 182 -3.62 12.44 -7.87
N ASP A 183 -4.19 11.24 -7.93
CA ASP A 183 -3.45 10.01 -8.20
C ASP A 183 -2.96 9.91 -9.66
N ARG A 184 -3.77 10.42 -10.61
CA ARG A 184 -3.43 10.30 -12.04
C ARG A 184 -2.57 11.43 -12.58
N PHE A 185 -2.57 12.59 -11.95
CA PHE A 185 -1.78 13.75 -12.36
C PHE A 185 -0.58 14.03 -11.43
N ALA A 186 -0.18 13.05 -10.64
CA ALA A 186 0.97 13.14 -9.74
C ALA A 186 2.28 13.50 -10.46
N GLY A 187 2.45 13.08 -11.71
CA GLY A 187 3.70 13.20 -12.44
C GLY A 187 4.70 12.08 -12.05
N GLU A 188 5.93 12.21 -12.56
CA GLU A 188 7.01 11.29 -12.20
C GLU A 188 7.48 11.55 -10.76
N PRO A 189 7.91 10.52 -10.02
CA PRO A 189 8.46 10.68 -8.68
C PRO A 189 9.59 11.73 -8.64
N GLY A 190 9.50 12.67 -7.71
CA GLY A 190 10.49 13.75 -7.57
C GLY A 190 10.35 14.88 -8.59
N CYS A 191 9.26 14.95 -9.36
CA CYS A 191 9.02 16.06 -10.27
C CYS A 191 8.95 17.39 -9.52
N GLN A 192 9.51 18.45 -10.13
CA GLN A 192 9.49 19.79 -9.53
C GLN A 192 8.11 20.43 -9.59
N SER A 193 7.31 20.14 -10.61
CA SER A 193 5.96 20.65 -10.81
C SER A 193 5.11 19.60 -11.51
N ASN A 194 3.81 19.58 -11.25
CA ASN A 194 2.84 18.74 -11.91
C ASN A 194 1.58 19.56 -12.31
N PRO A 195 0.66 19.01 -13.11
CA PRO A 195 -0.53 19.74 -13.55
C PRO A 195 -1.43 20.27 -12.42
N LEU A 196 -1.34 19.68 -11.21
CA LEU A 196 -2.14 20.06 -10.05
C LEU A 196 -1.46 21.11 -9.16
N SER A 197 -0.16 21.41 -9.37
CA SER A 197 0.59 22.37 -8.55
C SER A 197 -0.09 23.74 -8.46
N ALA A 198 -0.62 24.25 -9.58
CA ALA A 198 -1.32 25.53 -9.60
C ALA A 198 -2.63 25.55 -8.79
N HIS A 199 -3.21 24.37 -8.53
CA HIS A 199 -4.49 24.20 -7.82
C HIS A 199 -4.31 23.70 -6.39
N PHE A 200 -3.10 23.32 -5.98
CA PHE A 200 -2.82 22.65 -4.70
C PHE A 200 -3.33 23.45 -3.49
N ALA A 201 -2.99 24.74 -3.39
CA ALA A 201 -3.40 25.58 -2.27
C ALA A 201 -4.93 25.70 -2.16
N GLN A 202 -5.61 25.87 -3.30
CA GLN A 202 -7.08 25.97 -3.32
C GLN A 202 -7.72 24.62 -2.96
N SER A 203 -7.21 23.50 -3.47
CA SER A 203 -7.68 22.16 -3.13
C SER A 203 -7.61 21.92 -1.62
N VAL A 204 -6.46 22.19 -1.00
CA VAL A 204 -6.28 22.09 0.45
C VAL A 204 -7.30 22.95 1.20
N GLN A 205 -7.48 24.19 0.81
CA GLN A 205 -8.42 25.11 1.47
C GLN A 205 -9.87 24.63 1.37
N HIS A 206 -10.33 24.21 0.19
CA HIS A 206 -11.69 23.69 0.01
C HIS A 206 -11.92 22.41 0.81
N LEU A 207 -10.97 21.46 0.79
CA LEU A 207 -11.06 20.22 1.53
C LEU A 207 -11.10 20.46 3.06
N LEU A 208 -10.25 21.33 3.58
CA LEU A 208 -10.30 21.73 4.99
C LEU A 208 -11.65 22.36 5.36
N THR A 209 -12.25 23.14 4.46
CA THR A 209 -13.58 23.72 4.69
C THR A 209 -14.66 22.63 4.73
N VAL A 210 -14.59 21.61 3.87
CA VAL A 210 -15.52 20.45 3.89
C VAL A 210 -15.47 19.74 5.23
N THR A 211 -14.29 19.52 5.81
CA THR A 211 -14.16 18.84 7.11
C THR A 211 -14.78 19.61 8.28
N GLU A 212 -15.02 20.92 8.14
CA GLU A 212 -15.62 21.80 9.16
C GLU A 212 -17.11 22.08 8.92
N ARG A 213 -17.69 21.59 7.83
CA ARG A 213 -19.12 21.81 7.51
C ARG A 213 -20.00 21.21 8.62
N ALA A 214 -21.00 21.97 9.04
CA ALA A 214 -21.94 21.52 10.07
C ALA A 214 -22.86 20.37 9.60
N ASP A 215 -23.14 20.30 8.30
CA ASP A 215 -23.95 19.28 7.64
C ASP A 215 -23.12 18.09 7.09
N ALA A 216 -21.79 18.09 7.25
CA ALA A 216 -20.96 16.95 6.89
C ALA A 216 -21.12 15.84 7.93
N ASP A 217 -21.45 14.63 7.46
CA ASP A 217 -21.35 13.43 8.25
C ASP A 217 -19.90 12.94 8.36
N ASN A 218 -19.68 11.87 9.10
CA ASN A 218 -18.33 11.29 9.25
C ASN A 218 -17.77 10.79 7.92
N GLN A 219 -18.62 10.22 7.06
CA GLN A 219 -18.19 9.69 5.78
C GLN A 219 -17.63 10.79 4.88
N LEU A 220 -18.31 11.94 4.77
CA LEU A 220 -17.84 13.08 3.98
C LEU A 220 -16.55 13.68 4.57
N ARG A 221 -16.45 13.78 5.91
CA ARG A 221 -15.22 14.27 6.57
C ARG A 221 -14.03 13.36 6.29
N THR A 222 -14.23 12.06 6.44
CA THR A 222 -13.18 11.06 6.15
C THR A 222 -12.76 11.14 4.68
N ALA A 223 -13.72 11.17 3.74
CA ALA A 223 -13.41 11.31 2.32
C ALA A 223 -12.60 12.58 2.02
N ALA A 224 -12.91 13.71 2.66
CA ALA A 224 -12.14 14.94 2.47
C ALA A 224 -10.69 14.81 3.01
N TYR A 225 -10.47 14.11 4.13
CA TYR A 225 -9.12 13.83 4.63
C TYR A 225 -8.36 12.83 3.75
N GLU A 226 -9.04 11.84 3.18
CA GLU A 226 -8.43 10.90 2.21
C GLU A 226 -7.95 11.64 0.95
N VAL A 227 -8.75 12.59 0.45
CA VAL A 227 -8.32 13.44 -0.68
C VAL A 227 -7.12 14.30 -0.28
N LEU A 228 -7.09 14.85 0.93
CA LEU A 228 -5.91 15.58 1.43
C LEU A 228 -4.67 14.69 1.46
N ASN A 229 -4.79 13.43 1.91
CA ASN A 229 -3.69 12.47 1.86
C ASN A 229 -3.19 12.25 0.43
N SER A 230 -4.09 12.05 -0.53
CA SER A 230 -3.73 11.85 -1.93
C SER A 230 -3.02 13.09 -2.51
N PHE A 231 -3.53 14.28 -2.25
CA PHE A 231 -2.87 15.53 -2.69
C PHE A 231 -1.49 15.72 -2.06
N VAL A 232 -1.33 15.42 -0.78
CA VAL A 232 -0.04 15.52 -0.07
C VAL A 232 0.96 14.51 -0.62
N ASN A 233 0.57 13.25 -0.75
CA ASN A 233 1.44 12.18 -1.25
C ASN A 233 1.91 12.45 -2.69
N ASN A 234 1.05 13.06 -3.50
CA ASN A 234 1.31 13.37 -4.90
C ASN A 234 1.76 14.83 -5.12
N ALA A 235 2.09 15.57 -4.05
CA ALA A 235 2.56 16.95 -4.15
C ALA A 235 3.90 17.02 -4.88
N ALA A 236 4.01 17.88 -5.90
CA ALA A 236 5.27 18.15 -6.57
C ALA A 236 6.21 19.03 -5.70
N GLY A 237 7.47 19.17 -6.10
CA GLY A 237 8.48 19.93 -5.35
C GLY A 237 8.08 21.38 -5.06
N ASP A 238 7.40 22.04 -5.99
CA ASP A 238 6.91 23.42 -5.84
C ASP A 238 5.78 23.56 -4.80
N SER A 239 5.10 22.47 -4.46
CA SER A 239 4.01 22.43 -3.48
C SER A 239 4.49 22.08 -2.05
N VAL A 240 5.74 21.67 -1.86
CA VAL A 240 6.31 21.32 -0.54
C VAL A 240 6.17 22.43 0.51
N PRO A 241 6.38 23.71 0.21
CA PRO A 241 6.13 24.78 1.19
C PRO A 241 4.69 24.81 1.71
N LEU A 242 3.71 24.52 0.84
CA LEU A 242 2.29 24.46 1.22
C LEU A 242 1.97 23.23 2.07
N VAL A 243 2.66 22.09 1.84
CA VAL A 243 2.59 20.91 2.70
C VAL A 243 3.09 21.23 4.12
N ASN A 244 4.16 22.01 4.24
CA ASN A 244 4.66 22.50 5.53
C ASN A 244 3.64 23.40 6.26
N GLU A 245 2.95 24.26 5.53
CA GLU A 245 1.89 25.11 6.12
C GLU A 245 0.70 24.25 6.58
N LEU A 246 0.28 23.28 5.77
CA LEU A 246 -0.78 22.33 6.12
C LEU A 246 -0.45 21.57 7.40
N SER A 247 0.80 21.15 7.60
CA SER A 247 1.24 20.47 8.82
C SER A 247 0.84 21.23 10.09
N ASN A 248 1.04 22.55 10.12
CA ASN A 248 0.68 23.37 11.28
C ASN A 248 -0.82 23.35 11.54
N VAL A 249 -1.64 23.43 10.49
CA VAL A 249 -3.10 23.40 10.61
C VAL A 249 -3.60 22.06 11.16
N ILE A 250 -3.05 20.95 10.62
CA ILE A 250 -3.44 19.61 11.06
C ILE A 250 -3.02 19.34 12.50
N LEU A 251 -1.81 19.75 12.89
CA LEU A 251 -1.32 19.62 14.26
C LEU A 251 -2.19 20.41 15.26
N GLU A 252 -2.57 21.64 14.91
CA GLU A 252 -3.47 22.45 15.74
C GLU A 252 -4.85 21.78 15.90
N ARG A 253 -5.39 21.20 14.83
CA ARG A 253 -6.65 20.45 14.88
C ARG A 253 -6.53 19.20 15.77
N LEU A 254 -5.42 18.49 15.68
CA LEU A 254 -5.17 17.30 16.50
C LEU A 254 -5.05 17.66 17.98
N GLU A 255 -4.34 18.76 18.32
CA GLU A 255 -4.27 19.29 19.68
C GLU A 255 -5.67 19.68 20.22
N LYS A 256 -6.47 20.35 19.42
CA LYS A 256 -7.85 20.71 19.79
C LYS A 256 -8.72 19.48 20.02
N SER A 257 -8.56 18.44 19.21
CA SER A 257 -9.32 17.19 19.36
C SER A 257 -9.06 16.48 20.69
N MET A 258 -7.83 16.56 21.20
CA MET A 258 -7.46 15.99 22.50
C MET A 258 -8.25 16.62 23.66
N ALA A 259 -8.52 17.94 23.58
CA ALA A 259 -9.31 18.63 24.58
C ALA A 259 -10.79 18.19 24.62
N LEU A 260 -11.30 17.61 23.54
CA LEU A 260 -12.67 17.11 23.44
C LEU A 260 -12.86 15.75 24.12
N GLN A 261 -11.82 14.96 24.32
CA GLN A 261 -11.91 13.61 24.89
C GLN A 261 -12.62 13.55 26.24
N GLY A 262 -12.38 14.53 27.11
CA GLY A 262 -13.04 14.63 28.42
C GLY A 262 -14.49 15.15 28.37
N GLN A 263 -14.96 15.65 27.23
CA GLN A 263 -16.28 16.26 27.07
C GLN A 263 -17.27 15.31 26.37
N VAL A 264 -16.77 14.30 25.67
CA VAL A 264 -17.56 13.37 24.88
C VAL A 264 -18.12 12.25 25.75
N VAL A 265 -19.45 12.10 25.79
CA VAL A 265 -20.15 11.16 26.66
C VAL A 265 -20.79 10.01 25.88
N SER A 266 -21.39 10.28 24.72
CA SER A 266 -22.06 9.25 23.93
C SER A 266 -21.07 8.33 23.22
N VAL A 267 -21.48 7.10 22.91
CA VAL A 267 -20.66 6.15 22.13
C VAL A 267 -20.44 6.66 20.71
N GLU A 268 -21.47 7.23 20.10
CA GLU A 268 -21.44 7.79 18.75
C GLU A 268 -20.44 8.95 18.63
N ASP A 269 -20.50 9.90 19.58
CA ASP A 269 -19.55 11.01 19.60
C ASP A 269 -18.11 10.55 19.83
N LYS A 270 -17.90 9.49 20.62
CA LYS A 270 -16.57 8.88 20.82
C LYS A 270 -16.03 8.30 19.52
N LEU A 271 -16.84 7.54 18.80
CA LEU A 271 -16.46 6.99 17.50
C LEU A 271 -16.13 8.10 16.49
N THR A 272 -16.98 9.14 16.45
CA THR A 272 -16.73 10.31 15.58
C THR A 272 -15.41 11.02 15.92
N LEU A 273 -15.10 11.16 17.23
CA LEU A 273 -13.83 11.75 17.66
C LEU A 273 -12.64 10.87 17.28
N GLU A 274 -12.73 9.55 17.46
CA GLU A 274 -11.68 8.60 17.07
C GLU A 274 -11.45 8.59 15.57
N GLU A 275 -12.50 8.59 14.75
CA GLU A 275 -12.41 8.68 13.30
C GLU A 275 -11.72 9.99 12.85
N MET A 276 -12.06 11.10 13.49
CA MET A 276 -11.42 12.39 13.22
C MET A 276 -9.93 12.36 13.61
N GLN A 277 -9.58 11.81 14.77
CA GLN A 277 -8.20 11.70 15.24
C GLN A 277 -7.37 10.77 14.32
N THR A 278 -7.96 9.66 13.91
CA THR A 278 -7.35 8.73 12.93
C THR A 278 -7.08 9.44 11.59
N SER A 279 -8.06 10.17 11.06
CA SER A 279 -7.91 10.91 9.81
C SER A 279 -6.83 11.99 9.90
N LEU A 280 -6.79 12.75 10.99
CA LEU A 280 -5.76 13.77 11.23
C LEU A 280 -4.36 13.15 11.37
N ALA A 281 -4.23 12.04 12.10
CA ALA A 281 -2.96 11.31 12.23
C ALA A 281 -2.50 10.73 10.88
N SER A 282 -3.43 10.27 10.05
CA SER A 282 -3.13 9.81 8.68
C SER A 282 -2.59 10.94 7.79
N VAL A 283 -3.17 12.15 7.89
CA VAL A 283 -2.63 13.32 7.15
C VAL A 283 -1.23 13.69 7.65
N ILE A 284 -0.98 13.64 8.97
CA ILE A 284 0.39 13.84 9.50
C ILE A 284 1.36 12.79 8.94
N MET A 285 0.96 11.53 8.86
CA MET A 285 1.77 10.47 8.26
C MET A 285 2.12 10.80 6.81
N SER A 286 1.14 11.16 5.98
CA SER A 286 1.35 11.56 4.59
C SER A 286 2.28 12.78 4.46
N ILE A 287 2.11 13.78 5.33
CA ILE A 287 2.98 14.96 5.38
C ILE A 287 4.42 14.57 5.69
N VAL A 288 4.64 13.71 6.70
CA VAL A 288 5.97 13.23 7.07
C VAL A 288 6.62 12.46 5.91
N GLN A 289 5.88 11.57 5.28
CA GLN A 289 6.35 10.79 4.12
C GLN A 289 6.72 11.71 2.95
N ARG A 290 5.95 12.77 2.72
CA ARG A 290 6.23 13.71 1.62
C ARG A 290 7.38 14.67 1.90
N LEU A 291 7.53 15.11 3.15
CA LEU A 291 8.59 16.03 3.57
C LEU A 291 9.93 15.31 3.78
N GLU A 292 9.91 13.99 4.06
CA GLU A 292 11.12 13.24 4.36
C GLU A 292 11.98 13.95 5.42
N THR A 293 13.26 14.19 5.12
CA THR A 293 14.18 14.87 6.06
C THR A 293 13.80 16.32 6.37
N ASP A 294 12.99 16.98 5.54
CA ASP A 294 12.56 18.36 5.75
C ASP A 294 11.56 18.48 6.92
N VAL A 295 11.05 17.37 7.45
CA VAL A 295 10.19 17.35 8.65
C VAL A 295 10.96 17.63 9.94
N LYS A 296 12.31 17.51 9.97
CA LYS A 296 13.14 17.65 11.16
C LYS A 296 12.81 18.87 12.04
N PRO A 297 12.60 20.08 11.51
CA PRO A 297 12.28 21.25 12.35
C PRO A 297 10.97 21.15 13.11
N GLN A 298 10.01 20.34 12.62
CA GLN A 298 8.68 20.17 13.23
C GLN A 298 8.57 18.87 14.03
N SER A 299 9.54 17.98 13.95
CA SER A 299 9.48 16.62 14.52
C SER A 299 9.21 16.60 16.03
N ASP A 300 9.78 17.54 16.79
CA ASP A 300 9.55 17.62 18.23
C ASP A 300 8.09 17.91 18.55
N ARG A 301 7.47 18.86 17.83
CA ARG A 301 6.04 19.19 18.01
C ARG A 301 5.15 18.03 17.59
N ILE A 302 5.45 17.41 16.46
CA ILE A 302 4.69 16.24 15.96
C ILE A 302 4.72 15.12 17.01
N MET A 303 5.91 14.73 17.46
CA MET A 303 6.08 13.66 18.44
C MET A 303 5.44 13.99 19.79
N GLN A 304 5.53 15.24 20.26
CA GLN A 304 4.87 15.67 21.49
C GLN A 304 3.36 15.49 21.40
N ILE A 305 2.73 15.86 20.28
CA ILE A 305 1.27 15.75 20.09
C ILE A 305 0.88 14.27 19.97
N LEU A 306 1.59 13.46 19.15
CA LEU A 306 1.28 12.04 18.99
C LEU A 306 1.43 11.26 20.30
N LEU A 307 2.49 11.49 21.06
CA LEU A 307 2.68 10.86 22.39
C LEU A 307 1.64 11.34 23.41
N GLY A 308 1.28 12.63 23.38
CA GLY A 308 0.21 13.20 24.18
C GLY A 308 -1.13 12.53 23.88
N LEU A 309 -1.44 12.33 22.60
CA LEU A 309 -2.66 11.64 22.18
C LEU A 309 -2.65 10.19 22.64
N LEU A 310 -1.57 9.42 22.43
CA LEU A 310 -1.44 8.04 22.93
C LEU A 310 -1.69 7.93 24.44
N SER A 311 -1.21 8.92 25.21
CA SER A 311 -1.37 8.94 26.67
C SER A 311 -2.82 9.21 27.11
N SER A 312 -3.64 9.83 26.26
CA SER A 312 -5.00 10.26 26.58
C SER A 312 -6.09 9.32 26.05
N LEU A 313 -5.74 8.38 25.15
CA LEU A 313 -6.70 7.46 24.54
C LEU A 313 -7.28 6.47 25.55
N PRO A 314 -8.59 6.14 25.42
CA PRO A 314 -9.21 5.10 26.23
C PRO A 314 -8.70 3.71 25.79
N PRO A 315 -8.80 2.70 26.68
CA PRO A 315 -8.56 1.30 26.30
C PRO A 315 -9.43 0.87 25.10
N LYS A 316 -8.86 0.08 24.20
CA LYS A 316 -9.52 -0.43 22.98
C LYS A 316 -9.89 0.64 21.94
N SER A 317 -9.22 1.78 21.94
CA SER A 317 -9.30 2.73 20.84
C SER A 317 -8.60 2.19 19.59
N SER A 318 -9.11 2.51 18.39
CA SER A 318 -8.47 2.17 17.11
C SER A 318 -7.41 3.20 16.65
N VAL A 319 -7.34 4.35 17.31
CA VAL A 319 -6.43 5.46 16.96
C VAL A 319 -4.94 5.10 17.09
N PRO A 320 -4.50 4.26 18.07
CA PRO A 320 -3.09 3.91 18.22
C PRO A 320 -2.44 3.31 16.96
N ASP A 321 -3.18 2.53 16.16
CA ASP A 321 -2.65 1.91 14.95
C ASP A 321 -2.12 2.96 13.98
N THR A 322 -2.90 4.01 13.71
CA THR A 322 -2.51 5.10 12.81
C THR A 322 -1.40 5.96 13.41
N ILE A 323 -1.42 6.19 14.72
CA ILE A 323 -0.34 6.93 15.40
C ILE A 323 0.99 6.17 15.27
N PHE A 324 0.98 4.85 15.45
CA PHE A 324 2.19 4.04 15.30
C PHE A 324 2.71 4.06 13.86
N ALA A 325 1.83 4.01 12.85
CA ALA A 325 2.22 4.17 11.46
C ALA A 325 2.86 5.55 11.20
N ALA A 326 2.28 6.62 11.77
CA ALA A 326 2.85 7.96 11.67
C ALA A 326 4.22 8.06 12.36
N ILE A 327 4.38 7.47 13.55
CA ILE A 327 5.67 7.43 14.27
C ILE A 327 6.71 6.62 13.46
N GLY A 328 6.31 5.52 12.82
CA GLY A 328 7.18 4.75 11.92
C GLY A 328 7.71 5.59 10.76
N SER A 329 6.83 6.39 10.13
CA SER A 329 7.22 7.33 9.08
C SER A 329 8.20 8.40 9.60
N ILE A 330 7.99 8.89 10.84
CA ILE A 330 8.91 9.84 11.49
C ILE A 330 10.28 9.18 11.76
N ALA A 331 10.29 7.94 12.25
CA ALA A 331 11.51 7.21 12.48
C ALA A 331 12.32 7.06 11.18
N THR A 332 11.66 6.68 10.10
CA THR A 332 12.27 6.56 8.77
C THR A 332 12.81 7.89 8.26
N ALA A 333 12.08 8.99 8.43
CA ALA A 333 12.47 10.32 7.96
C ALA A 333 13.63 10.94 8.76
N LEU A 334 13.73 10.60 10.05
CA LEU A 334 14.75 11.16 10.94
C LEU A 334 16.00 10.28 11.08
N GLU A 335 15.90 9.00 10.73
CA GLU A 335 16.98 8.02 10.90
C GLU A 335 17.53 8.04 12.35
N GLU A 336 18.83 8.13 12.53
CA GLU A 336 19.47 8.14 13.85
C GLU A 336 18.97 9.27 14.78
N ASP A 337 18.53 10.40 14.25
CA ASP A 337 17.98 11.52 15.03
C ASP A 337 16.69 11.14 15.78
N PHE A 338 16.01 10.03 15.38
CA PHE A 338 14.83 9.53 16.07
C PHE A 338 15.15 9.00 17.49
N GLN A 339 16.41 8.67 17.78
CA GLN A 339 16.84 8.14 19.09
C GLN A 339 16.36 8.99 20.27
N LYS A 340 16.30 10.31 20.12
CA LYS A 340 15.87 11.24 21.19
C LYS A 340 14.45 11.01 21.68
N TYR A 341 13.58 10.34 20.88
CA TYR A 341 12.19 10.06 21.24
C TYR A 341 12.00 8.68 21.85
N MET A 342 12.97 7.80 21.74
CA MET A 342 12.84 6.40 22.16
C MET A 342 12.54 6.25 23.65
N GLU A 343 13.11 7.08 24.52
CA GLU A 343 12.84 7.00 25.96
C GLU A 343 11.36 7.25 26.28
N ALA A 344 10.73 8.22 25.61
CA ALA A 344 9.32 8.54 25.80
C ALA A 344 8.38 7.59 25.08
N PHE A 345 8.80 7.04 23.92
CA PHE A 345 7.95 6.21 23.07
C PHE A 345 8.01 4.71 23.42
N SER A 346 9.17 4.18 23.82
CA SER A 346 9.34 2.73 24.04
C SER A 346 8.33 2.10 25.01
N PRO A 347 7.82 2.75 26.09
CA PRO A 347 6.79 2.16 26.93
C PRO A 347 5.48 1.84 26.17
N PHE A 348 5.06 2.71 25.25
CA PHE A 348 3.87 2.48 24.40
C PHE A 348 4.10 1.31 23.45
N LEU A 349 5.28 1.28 22.81
CA LEU A 349 5.65 0.20 21.91
C LEU A 349 5.69 -1.15 22.63
N TYR A 350 6.28 -1.23 23.81
CA TYR A 350 6.31 -2.47 24.60
C TYR A 350 4.92 -2.92 25.03
N ASN A 351 4.05 -1.99 25.43
CA ASN A 351 2.66 -2.32 25.75
C ASN A 351 1.94 -2.91 24.53
N ALA A 352 2.08 -2.31 23.36
CA ALA A 352 1.47 -2.82 22.12
C ALA A 352 2.04 -4.17 21.69
N LEU A 353 3.37 -4.36 21.75
CA LEU A 353 4.02 -5.64 21.45
C LEU A 353 3.55 -6.79 22.35
N ASN A 354 3.19 -6.50 23.61
CA ASN A 354 2.76 -7.51 24.56
C ASN A 354 1.23 -7.62 24.67
N ASN A 355 0.48 -6.81 23.92
CA ASN A 355 -0.98 -6.83 23.91
C ASN A 355 -1.50 -7.88 22.90
N GLN A 356 -1.60 -9.13 23.37
CA GLN A 356 -2.11 -10.24 22.57
C GLN A 356 -3.64 -10.26 22.43
N GLU A 357 -4.35 -9.40 23.19
CA GLU A 357 -5.80 -9.25 23.08
C GLU A 357 -6.21 -8.39 21.87
N GLU A 358 -5.29 -7.57 21.35
CA GLU A 358 -5.46 -6.72 20.17
C GLU A 358 -4.42 -7.10 19.08
N PRO A 359 -4.66 -8.16 18.31
CA PRO A 359 -3.68 -8.69 17.35
C PRO A 359 -3.27 -7.68 16.26
N ALA A 360 -4.16 -6.79 15.87
CA ALA A 360 -3.88 -5.74 14.88
C ALA A 360 -2.83 -4.76 15.42
N LEU A 361 -3.02 -4.24 16.62
CA LEU A 361 -2.06 -3.34 17.28
C LEU A 361 -0.70 -4.03 17.52
N CYS A 362 -0.72 -5.31 17.95
CA CYS A 362 0.51 -6.10 18.10
C CYS A 362 1.24 -6.27 16.75
N SER A 363 0.50 -6.53 15.67
CA SER A 363 1.06 -6.63 14.32
C SER A 363 1.72 -5.32 13.88
N MET A 364 1.05 -4.21 14.09
CA MET A 364 1.59 -2.87 13.80
C MET A 364 2.86 -2.60 14.60
N ALA A 365 2.86 -2.96 15.89
CA ALA A 365 4.03 -2.79 16.75
C ALA A 365 5.23 -3.65 16.31
N ILE A 366 4.99 -4.87 15.81
CA ILE A 366 6.04 -5.74 15.23
C ILE A 366 6.66 -5.06 14.00
N GLY A 367 5.84 -4.56 13.08
CA GLY A 367 6.33 -3.81 11.91
C GLY A 367 7.16 -2.58 12.32
N LEU A 368 6.68 -1.85 13.32
CA LEU A 368 7.36 -0.66 13.82
C LEU A 368 8.71 -0.97 14.48
N VAL A 369 8.88 -2.12 15.13
CA VAL A 369 10.20 -2.58 15.62
C VAL A 369 11.18 -2.70 14.47
N ALA A 370 10.78 -3.26 13.34
CA ALA A 370 11.62 -3.38 12.15
C ALA A 370 12.00 -1.98 11.60
N ASP A 371 11.04 -1.07 11.47
CA ASP A 371 11.28 0.29 10.97
C ASP A 371 12.24 1.07 11.88
N ILE A 372 12.01 1.05 13.20
CA ILE A 372 12.88 1.69 14.18
C ILE A 372 14.29 1.08 14.16
N THR A 373 14.38 -0.23 14.05
CA THR A 373 15.65 -0.94 14.00
C THR A 373 16.47 -0.51 12.78
N ARG A 374 15.85 -0.45 11.61
CA ARG A 374 16.50 0.03 10.39
C ARG A 374 16.91 1.50 10.48
N SER A 375 16.07 2.34 11.09
CA SER A 375 16.30 3.77 11.21
C SER A 375 17.43 4.11 12.20
N LEU A 376 17.47 3.44 13.35
CA LEU A 376 18.46 3.71 14.40
C LEU A 376 19.80 3.02 14.19
N GLY A 377 19.87 1.95 13.37
CA GLY A 377 21.08 1.15 13.24
C GLY A 377 21.60 0.68 14.60
N GLU A 378 22.90 0.82 14.86
CA GLU A 378 23.52 0.39 16.13
C GLU A 378 22.91 1.06 17.38
N ASN A 379 22.31 2.24 17.24
CA ASN A 379 21.69 2.97 18.35
C ASN A 379 20.45 2.27 18.92
N VAL A 380 19.90 1.23 18.25
CA VAL A 380 18.80 0.42 18.74
C VAL A 380 19.22 -0.56 19.85
N GLN A 381 20.51 -0.84 19.99
CA GLN A 381 21.04 -1.87 20.89
C GLN A 381 20.49 -1.82 22.33
N PRO A 382 20.29 -0.66 23.00
CA PRO A 382 19.74 -0.59 24.35
C PRO A 382 18.32 -1.17 24.49
N TYR A 383 17.56 -1.26 23.39
CA TYR A 383 16.17 -1.69 23.35
C TYR A 383 16.02 -3.15 22.90
N CYS A 384 17.09 -3.77 22.38
CA CYS A 384 17.05 -5.09 21.78
C CYS A 384 16.64 -6.21 22.74
N ASP A 385 17.05 -6.19 24.01
CA ASP A 385 16.63 -7.21 24.97
C ASP A 385 15.10 -7.26 25.14
N ALA A 386 14.48 -6.08 25.24
CA ALA A 386 13.03 -6.00 25.39
C ALA A 386 12.31 -6.40 24.08
N PHE A 387 12.81 -5.97 22.92
CA PHE A 387 12.27 -6.37 21.63
C PHE A 387 12.37 -7.88 21.43
N MET A 388 13.53 -8.47 21.62
CA MET A 388 13.76 -9.91 21.46
C MET A 388 12.86 -10.73 22.38
N ASN A 389 12.72 -10.33 23.67
CA ASN A 389 11.86 -11.03 24.61
C ASN A 389 10.37 -10.97 24.17
N SER A 390 9.88 -9.79 23.77
CA SER A 390 8.49 -9.63 23.30
C SER A 390 8.23 -10.43 22.01
N LEU A 391 9.12 -10.36 21.03
CA LEU A 391 9.02 -11.10 19.77
C LEU A 391 9.03 -12.63 20.00
N LEU A 392 9.93 -13.14 20.85
CA LEU A 392 9.98 -14.57 21.19
C LEU A 392 8.72 -15.04 21.95
N ASN A 393 8.15 -14.19 22.82
CA ASN A 393 6.90 -14.50 23.51
C ASN A 393 5.73 -14.54 22.52
N ASN A 394 5.69 -13.61 21.57
CA ASN A 394 4.65 -13.57 20.53
C ASN A 394 4.69 -14.79 19.61
N LEU A 395 5.88 -15.29 19.23
CA LEU A 395 6.00 -16.54 18.48
C LEU A 395 5.40 -17.75 19.19
N ARG A 396 5.46 -17.78 20.52
CA ARG A 396 4.94 -18.88 21.36
C ARG A 396 3.46 -18.74 21.68
N SER A 397 2.88 -17.57 21.43
CA SER A 397 1.49 -17.29 21.79
C SER A 397 0.52 -18.02 20.86
N PRO A 398 -0.43 -18.78 21.40
CA PRO A 398 -1.51 -19.37 20.61
C PRO A 398 -2.59 -18.34 20.25
N ALA A 399 -2.62 -17.19 20.92
CA ALA A 399 -3.61 -16.13 20.68
C ALA A 399 -3.31 -15.34 19.39
N LEU A 400 -2.03 -15.28 18.99
CA LEU A 400 -1.62 -14.61 17.76
C LEU A 400 -1.68 -15.56 16.58
N GLY A 401 -2.31 -15.12 15.51
CA GLY A 401 -2.42 -15.90 14.27
C GLY A 401 -1.07 -16.22 13.64
N ASN A 402 -1.03 -17.32 12.88
CA ASN A 402 0.19 -17.73 12.17
C ASN A 402 0.72 -16.65 11.21
N GLN A 403 -0.13 -15.76 10.71
CA GLN A 403 0.23 -14.70 9.77
C GLN A 403 1.27 -13.71 10.31
N LEU A 404 1.39 -13.55 11.64
CA LEU A 404 2.39 -12.66 12.26
C LEU A 404 3.79 -13.29 12.38
N LYS A 405 3.90 -14.61 12.33
CA LYS A 405 5.17 -15.31 12.52
C LYS A 405 6.24 -14.95 11.50
N PRO A 406 5.94 -14.85 10.18
CA PRO A 406 6.93 -14.41 9.19
C PRO A 406 7.53 -13.04 9.52
N ALA A 407 6.70 -12.05 9.87
CA ALA A 407 7.14 -10.70 10.22
C ALA A 407 8.03 -10.68 11.47
N ILE A 408 7.72 -11.50 12.49
CA ILE A 408 8.57 -11.64 13.68
C ILE A 408 9.95 -12.21 13.31
N LEU A 409 10.00 -13.22 12.42
CA LEU A 409 11.27 -13.80 11.99
C LEU A 409 12.10 -12.76 11.22
N GLN A 410 11.47 -11.98 10.34
CA GLN A 410 12.12 -10.90 9.63
C GLN A 410 12.71 -9.85 10.59
N CYS A 411 11.98 -9.47 11.66
CA CYS A 411 12.50 -8.58 12.69
C CYS A 411 13.80 -9.08 13.34
N PHE A 412 13.98 -10.39 13.52
CA PHE A 412 15.24 -10.92 14.03
C PHE A 412 16.40 -10.64 13.08
N GLY A 413 16.17 -10.75 11.78
CA GLY A 413 17.14 -10.40 10.75
C GLY A 413 17.48 -8.91 10.76
N ASP A 414 16.46 -8.04 10.83
CA ASP A 414 16.65 -6.59 10.91
C ASP A 414 17.47 -6.20 12.16
N ILE A 415 17.14 -6.76 13.33
CA ILE A 415 17.88 -6.52 14.57
C ILE A 415 19.32 -7.01 14.43
N ALA A 416 19.54 -8.22 13.90
CA ALA A 416 20.87 -8.76 13.69
C ALA A 416 21.70 -7.87 12.78
N HIS A 417 21.10 -7.43 11.67
CA HIS A 417 21.76 -6.54 10.73
C HIS A 417 22.12 -5.18 11.35
N ALA A 418 21.25 -4.62 12.19
CA ALA A 418 21.46 -3.31 12.80
C ALA A 418 22.54 -3.32 13.88
N ILE A 419 22.58 -4.33 14.77
CA ILE A 419 23.52 -4.35 15.91
C ILE A 419 24.76 -5.21 15.68
N HIS A 420 24.91 -5.80 14.49
CA HIS A 420 26.10 -6.54 14.06
C HIS A 420 26.59 -7.56 15.12
N GLY A 421 27.83 -7.50 15.54
CA GLY A 421 28.44 -8.42 16.51
C GLY A 421 27.80 -8.44 17.89
N ALA A 422 27.03 -7.41 18.24
CA ALA A 422 26.25 -7.40 19.47
C ALA A 422 25.06 -8.37 19.45
N PHE A 423 24.70 -8.94 18.28
CA PHE A 423 23.68 -9.96 18.13
C PHE A 423 24.13 -11.35 18.60
N GLU A 424 25.41 -11.60 18.81
CA GLU A 424 25.96 -12.90 19.21
C GLU A 424 25.18 -13.58 20.36
N PRO A 425 24.77 -12.90 21.45
CA PRO A 425 24.02 -13.54 22.54
C PRO A 425 22.64 -14.08 22.12
N TYR A 426 22.01 -13.48 21.10
CA TYR A 426 20.68 -13.87 20.61
C TYR A 426 20.75 -14.98 19.56
N LEU A 427 21.88 -15.13 18.86
CA LEU A 427 22.03 -16.05 17.74
C LEU A 427 21.62 -17.50 18.07
N PRO A 428 21.98 -18.11 19.21
CA PRO A 428 21.59 -19.51 19.48
C PRO A 428 20.09 -19.70 19.60
N VAL A 429 19.36 -18.79 20.26
CA VAL A 429 17.92 -18.92 20.43
C VAL A 429 17.20 -18.63 19.12
N VAL A 430 17.65 -17.63 18.35
CA VAL A 430 17.08 -17.32 17.03
C VAL A 430 17.31 -18.49 16.06
N ALA A 431 18.52 -19.02 15.98
CA ALA A 431 18.84 -20.17 15.13
C ALA A 431 17.96 -21.39 15.46
N GLN A 432 17.71 -21.66 16.75
CA GLN A 432 16.80 -22.73 17.16
C GLN A 432 15.37 -22.49 16.64
N VAL A 433 14.88 -21.26 16.74
CA VAL A 433 13.54 -20.87 16.24
C VAL A 433 13.48 -21.05 14.72
N LEU A 434 14.49 -20.57 13.97
CA LEU A 434 14.54 -20.69 12.52
C LEU A 434 14.57 -22.15 12.05
N GLN A 435 15.35 -23.00 12.74
CA GLN A 435 15.37 -24.43 12.46
C GLN A 435 14.01 -25.10 12.70
N GLN A 436 13.33 -24.77 13.80
CA GLN A 436 11.99 -25.31 14.09
C GLN A 436 10.95 -24.82 13.06
N ALA A 437 10.98 -23.54 12.71
CA ALA A 437 10.09 -22.97 11.70
C ALA A 437 10.32 -23.59 10.31
N GLY A 438 11.57 -23.90 9.96
CA GLY A 438 11.93 -24.53 8.69
C GLY A 438 11.41 -25.96 8.52
N GLN A 439 10.98 -26.62 9.61
CA GLN A 439 10.38 -27.98 9.57
C GLN A 439 8.88 -27.96 9.26
N VAL A 440 8.24 -26.78 9.20
CA VAL A 440 6.82 -26.67 8.86
C VAL A 440 6.61 -27.04 7.40
N THR A 441 5.76 -28.04 7.16
CA THR A 441 5.44 -28.56 5.83
C THR A 441 3.94 -28.63 5.63
N LEU A 442 3.51 -28.68 4.35
CA LEU A 442 2.12 -28.90 3.99
C LEU A 442 1.66 -30.28 4.46
N THR A 443 0.57 -30.31 5.22
CA THR A 443 -0.07 -31.55 5.69
C THR A 443 -1.25 -31.98 4.84
N THR A 444 -1.76 -31.10 3.99
CA THR A 444 -2.96 -31.35 3.16
C THR A 444 -2.81 -30.64 1.82
N GLU A 445 -2.99 -31.36 0.71
CA GLU A 445 -3.03 -30.79 -0.63
C GLU A 445 -4.28 -29.88 -0.79
N GLY A 446 -4.12 -28.70 -1.39
CA GLY A 446 -5.22 -27.83 -1.81
C GLY A 446 -5.64 -26.70 -0.85
N ASN A 447 -4.93 -26.46 0.26
CA ASN A 447 -5.17 -25.30 1.10
C ASN A 447 -4.26 -24.12 0.69
N TYR A 448 -4.79 -23.20 -0.12
CA TYR A 448 -4.05 -22.03 -0.61
C TYR A 448 -3.53 -21.13 0.53
N GLU A 449 -4.31 -20.88 1.57
CA GLU A 449 -3.87 -20.09 2.71
C GLU A 449 -2.64 -20.69 3.43
N MET A 450 -2.59 -22.01 3.51
CA MET A 450 -1.44 -22.70 4.12
C MET A 450 -0.20 -22.66 3.19
N ILE A 451 -0.40 -22.69 1.88
CA ILE A 451 0.68 -22.54 0.90
C ILE A 451 1.28 -21.14 1.03
N ASP A 452 0.45 -20.10 1.04
CA ASP A 452 0.87 -18.70 1.18
C ASP A 452 1.58 -18.47 2.52
N TYR A 453 1.03 -19.04 3.60
CA TYR A 453 1.67 -18.97 4.91
C TYR A 453 3.06 -19.61 4.94
N ILE A 454 3.21 -20.83 4.41
CA ILE A 454 4.51 -21.54 4.39
C ILE A 454 5.52 -20.80 3.51
N THR A 455 5.07 -20.24 2.39
CA THR A 455 5.92 -19.45 1.50
C THR A 455 6.43 -18.20 2.21
N SER A 456 5.54 -17.45 2.84
CA SER A 456 5.88 -16.25 3.63
C SER A 456 6.76 -16.60 4.84
N LEU A 457 6.49 -17.73 5.51
CA LEU A 457 7.30 -18.20 6.63
C LEU A 457 8.74 -18.52 6.20
N ARG A 458 8.92 -19.21 5.07
CA ARG A 458 10.23 -19.51 4.50
C ARG A 458 10.98 -18.26 4.07
N GLU A 459 10.27 -17.26 3.49
CA GLU A 459 10.84 -15.95 3.16
C GLU A 459 11.37 -15.27 4.43
N GLY A 460 10.56 -15.17 5.49
CA GLY A 460 10.99 -14.60 6.78
C GLY A 460 12.15 -15.37 7.42
N ILE A 461 12.23 -16.69 7.26
CA ILE A 461 13.37 -17.49 7.74
C ILE A 461 14.64 -17.14 6.94
N MET A 462 14.54 -17.00 5.62
CA MET A 462 15.69 -16.62 4.78
C MET A 462 16.18 -15.22 5.10
N ASP A 463 15.28 -14.24 5.24
CA ASP A 463 15.62 -12.88 5.64
C ASP A 463 16.29 -12.83 7.01
N ALA A 464 15.81 -13.64 7.96
CA ALA A 464 16.43 -13.74 9.28
C ALA A 464 17.85 -14.35 9.22
N TRP A 465 18.06 -15.39 8.43
CA TRP A 465 19.39 -15.97 8.22
C TRP A 465 20.32 -14.98 7.52
N ASP A 466 19.84 -14.26 6.51
CA ASP A 466 20.60 -13.24 5.80
C ASP A 466 21.15 -12.20 6.77
N GLY A 467 20.27 -11.60 7.61
CA GLY A 467 20.66 -10.67 8.65
C GLY A 467 21.68 -11.25 9.66
N CYS A 468 21.46 -12.48 10.13
CA CYS A 468 22.38 -13.14 11.05
C CYS A 468 23.76 -13.38 10.42
N ILE A 469 23.83 -13.82 9.17
CA ILE A 469 25.08 -14.09 8.44
C ILE A 469 25.84 -12.79 8.24
N ILE A 470 25.17 -11.73 7.76
CA ILE A 470 25.78 -10.42 7.55
C ILE A 470 26.32 -9.84 8.88
N ALA A 471 25.55 -9.96 9.97
CA ALA A 471 25.95 -9.48 11.29
C ALA A 471 27.23 -10.19 11.80
N MET A 472 27.29 -11.51 11.66
CA MET A 472 28.46 -12.28 12.08
C MET A 472 29.66 -12.05 11.15
N LYS A 473 29.42 -11.88 9.85
CA LYS A 473 30.45 -11.56 8.85
C LYS A 473 31.09 -10.20 9.12
N SER A 474 30.30 -9.14 9.29
CA SER A 474 30.80 -7.78 9.57
C SER A 474 31.64 -7.70 10.84
N SER A 475 31.38 -8.59 11.80
CA SER A 475 32.09 -8.65 13.09
C SER A 475 33.25 -9.64 13.11
N GLY A 476 33.56 -10.30 12.00
CA GLY A 476 34.61 -11.34 11.93
C GLY A 476 34.30 -12.61 12.71
N LYS A 477 33.02 -12.89 13.00
CA LYS A 477 32.55 -14.02 13.82
C LYS A 477 31.79 -15.06 12.99
N THR A 478 32.08 -15.19 11.70
CA THR A 478 31.41 -16.13 10.77
C THR A 478 31.42 -17.57 11.24
N ASN A 479 32.43 -17.98 12.04
CA ASN A 479 32.50 -19.31 12.63
C ASN A 479 31.30 -19.67 13.51
N LEU A 480 30.56 -18.69 14.04
CA LEU A 480 29.36 -18.92 14.83
C LEU A 480 28.17 -19.41 13.97
N ILE A 481 28.22 -19.20 12.66
CA ILE A 481 27.19 -19.70 11.72
C ILE A 481 27.43 -21.18 11.35
N VAL A 482 28.66 -21.67 11.44
CA VAL A 482 29.06 -23.03 11.01
C VAL A 482 28.16 -24.13 11.58
N PRO A 483 27.76 -24.16 12.87
CA PRO A 483 26.91 -25.21 13.43
C PRO A 483 25.52 -25.31 12.76
N TYR A 484 25.11 -24.28 12.01
CA TYR A 484 23.77 -24.18 11.41
C TYR A 484 23.77 -24.43 9.89
N MET A 485 24.94 -24.62 9.29
CA MET A 485 25.09 -24.78 7.83
C MET A 485 24.20 -25.91 7.26
N ASP A 486 24.22 -27.08 7.88
CA ASP A 486 23.41 -28.21 7.43
C ASP A 486 21.92 -27.86 7.36
N ALA A 487 21.39 -27.23 8.41
CA ALA A 487 19.99 -26.86 8.48
C ALA A 487 19.61 -25.80 7.44
N ILE A 488 20.49 -24.84 7.17
CA ILE A 488 20.27 -23.80 6.16
C ILE A 488 20.25 -24.44 4.76
N PHE A 489 21.21 -25.30 4.43
CA PHE A 489 21.27 -25.95 3.12
C PHE A 489 20.15 -26.97 2.91
N ASP A 490 19.69 -27.64 3.96
CA ASP A 490 18.52 -28.53 3.89
C ASP A 490 17.24 -27.75 3.61
N LEU A 491 17.06 -26.57 4.24
CA LEU A 491 15.93 -25.71 3.96
C LEU A 491 15.98 -25.15 2.53
N LEU A 492 17.13 -24.69 2.05
CA LEU A 492 17.31 -24.26 0.66
C LEU A 492 16.98 -25.38 -0.34
N ARG A 493 17.36 -26.62 -0.03
CA ARG A 493 17.00 -27.80 -0.85
C ARG A 493 15.49 -28.02 -0.88
N ASN A 494 14.83 -27.92 0.29
CA ASN A 494 13.38 -28.09 0.38
C ASN A 494 12.64 -26.98 -0.38
N ILE A 495 13.12 -25.72 -0.30
CA ILE A 495 12.58 -24.60 -1.09
C ILE A 495 12.71 -24.87 -2.59
N GLN A 496 13.88 -25.39 -3.06
CA GLN A 496 14.07 -25.68 -4.48
C GLN A 496 13.17 -26.82 -4.98
N GLN A 497 12.78 -27.76 -4.12
CA GLN A 497 11.90 -28.87 -4.47
C GLN A 497 10.42 -28.48 -4.48
N ASP A 498 10.05 -27.40 -3.82
CA ASP A 498 8.68 -26.91 -3.80
C ASP A 498 8.33 -26.20 -5.12
N SER A 499 7.11 -26.42 -5.63
CA SER A 499 6.61 -25.74 -6.82
C SER A 499 6.15 -24.30 -6.53
N ASN A 500 5.82 -24.00 -5.28
CA ASN A 500 5.24 -22.70 -4.87
C ASN A 500 6.34 -21.75 -4.38
N ARG A 501 7.13 -21.22 -5.31
CA ARG A 501 8.21 -20.27 -5.01
C ARG A 501 7.84 -18.87 -5.52
N THR A 502 7.79 -17.91 -4.62
CA THR A 502 7.62 -16.49 -4.96
C THR A 502 8.94 -15.85 -5.37
N GLU A 503 8.86 -14.72 -6.04
CA GLU A 503 10.03 -13.89 -6.34
C GLU A 503 10.80 -13.51 -5.07
N GLY A 504 10.08 -13.09 -4.00
CA GLY A 504 10.64 -12.72 -2.71
C GLY A 504 11.47 -13.87 -2.12
N LEU A 505 10.86 -15.06 -2.00
CA LEU A 505 11.53 -16.24 -1.46
C LEU A 505 12.79 -16.62 -2.25
N LEU A 506 12.75 -16.56 -3.57
CA LEU A 506 13.92 -16.84 -4.41
C LEU A 506 15.02 -15.78 -4.25
N ARG A 507 14.65 -14.51 -4.12
CA ARG A 507 15.59 -13.42 -3.86
C ARG A 507 16.30 -13.59 -2.53
N SER A 508 15.55 -13.78 -1.43
CA SER A 508 16.12 -13.97 -0.09
C SER A 508 16.97 -15.25 -0.02
N SER A 509 16.53 -16.34 -0.67
CA SER A 509 17.35 -17.55 -0.78
C SER A 509 18.67 -17.32 -1.51
N CYS A 510 18.65 -16.57 -2.62
CA CYS A 510 19.89 -16.19 -3.33
C CYS A 510 20.77 -15.28 -2.48
N GLY A 511 20.19 -14.38 -1.67
CA GLY A 511 20.90 -13.55 -0.69
C GLY A 511 21.70 -14.43 0.27
N VAL A 512 21.02 -15.33 0.98
CA VAL A 512 21.65 -16.26 1.93
C VAL A 512 22.77 -17.07 1.28
N ILE A 513 22.55 -17.62 0.08
CA ILE A 513 23.57 -18.39 -0.65
C ILE A 513 24.80 -17.54 -0.93
N GLY A 514 24.60 -16.32 -1.41
CA GLY A 514 25.69 -15.40 -1.73
C GLY A 514 26.49 -14.97 -0.50
N ASP A 515 25.79 -14.58 0.58
CA ASP A 515 26.42 -14.15 1.82
C ASP A 515 27.16 -15.26 2.54
N LEU A 516 26.63 -16.47 2.56
CA LEU A 516 27.35 -17.65 3.06
C LEU A 516 28.62 -17.91 2.24
N ALA A 517 28.52 -17.88 0.91
CA ALA A 517 29.69 -18.09 0.06
C ALA A 517 30.75 -17.02 0.27
N GLU A 518 30.36 -15.76 0.43
CA GLU A 518 31.28 -14.66 0.66
C GLU A 518 31.88 -14.66 2.09
N SER A 519 31.14 -15.21 3.07
CA SER A 519 31.59 -15.30 4.47
C SER A 519 32.73 -16.31 4.67
N PHE A 520 32.92 -17.25 3.76
CA PHE A 520 33.96 -18.30 3.83
C PHE A 520 34.82 -18.33 2.56
N PRO A 521 35.60 -17.27 2.28
CA PRO A 521 36.28 -17.07 1.00
C PRO A 521 37.38 -18.10 0.68
N ASN A 522 37.84 -18.86 1.67
CA ASN A 522 38.93 -19.83 1.51
C ASN A 522 38.47 -21.18 0.91
N GLY A 523 37.15 -21.37 0.72
CA GLY A 523 36.60 -22.60 0.18
C GLY A 523 36.50 -23.74 1.20
N ASP A 524 36.50 -23.43 2.50
CA ASP A 524 36.40 -24.41 3.60
C ASP A 524 35.10 -25.21 3.53
N PHE A 525 34.03 -24.63 2.95
CA PHE A 525 32.69 -25.22 2.79
C PHE A 525 32.35 -25.52 1.34
N ARG A 526 33.33 -25.68 0.47
CA ARG A 526 33.17 -25.90 -0.98
C ARG A 526 32.17 -26.99 -1.33
N ASP A 527 32.09 -28.07 -0.53
CA ASP A 527 31.21 -29.21 -0.82
C ASP A 527 29.74 -28.84 -0.72
N TYR A 528 29.35 -27.93 0.17
CA TYR A 528 27.98 -27.39 0.22
C TYR A 528 27.62 -26.64 -1.08
N PHE A 529 28.55 -25.87 -1.64
CA PHE A 529 28.31 -25.07 -2.84
C PHE A 529 28.35 -25.84 -4.16
N ARG A 530 28.79 -27.12 -4.13
CA ARG A 530 28.79 -28.02 -5.30
C ARG A 530 27.42 -28.61 -5.63
N HIS A 531 26.43 -28.46 -4.78
CA HIS A 531 25.09 -28.96 -5.04
C HIS A 531 24.42 -28.27 -6.22
N ASP A 532 23.96 -29.06 -7.20
CA ASP A 532 23.35 -28.54 -8.44
C ASP A 532 22.10 -27.68 -8.21
N PHE A 533 21.34 -27.94 -7.12
CA PHE A 533 20.14 -27.20 -6.81
C PHE A 533 20.38 -25.71 -6.55
N LEU A 534 21.52 -25.31 -5.99
CA LEU A 534 21.87 -23.90 -5.78
C LEU A 534 22.04 -23.15 -7.10
N THR A 535 22.70 -23.80 -8.06
CA THR A 535 22.86 -23.23 -9.41
C THR A 535 21.54 -23.21 -10.15
N ALA A 536 20.65 -24.17 -9.93
CA ALA A 536 19.31 -24.21 -10.50
C ALA A 536 18.46 -23.06 -9.97
N MET A 537 18.43 -22.84 -8.64
CA MET A 537 17.73 -21.75 -7.98
C MET A 537 18.20 -20.38 -8.49
N ALA A 538 19.50 -20.12 -8.51
CA ALA A 538 20.06 -18.88 -9.04
C ALA A 538 19.80 -18.69 -10.55
N ARG A 539 19.69 -19.77 -11.33
CA ARG A 539 19.32 -19.72 -12.75
C ARG A 539 17.87 -19.34 -12.90
N GLU A 540 16.96 -19.96 -12.15
CA GLU A 540 15.52 -19.67 -12.16
C GLU A 540 15.28 -18.19 -11.84
N ALA A 541 15.77 -17.68 -10.71
CA ALA A 541 15.61 -16.29 -10.30
C ALA A 541 16.18 -15.27 -11.31
N ARG A 542 17.28 -15.64 -12.03
CA ARG A 542 17.90 -14.76 -13.00
C ARG A 542 17.20 -14.75 -14.37
N SER A 543 16.67 -15.91 -14.80
CA SER A 543 16.16 -16.09 -16.18
C SER A 543 14.68 -15.70 -16.32
N ASN A 544 13.95 -15.59 -15.23
CA ASN A 544 12.57 -15.14 -15.27
C ASN A 544 12.51 -13.64 -15.59
N GLN A 545 11.84 -13.30 -16.70
CA GLN A 545 11.72 -11.93 -17.17
C GLN A 545 10.67 -11.13 -16.39
N ASP A 546 9.74 -11.80 -15.75
CA ASP A 546 8.68 -11.17 -14.93
C ASP A 546 9.22 -10.69 -13.57
N PHE A 547 10.40 -11.20 -13.15
CA PHE A 547 11.03 -10.79 -11.91
C PHE A 547 11.73 -9.44 -12.03
N SER A 548 11.75 -8.70 -10.94
CA SER A 548 12.40 -7.39 -10.82
C SER A 548 13.90 -7.45 -11.16
N THR A 549 14.47 -6.35 -11.58
CA THR A 549 15.91 -6.20 -11.83
C THR A 549 16.71 -6.55 -10.58
N ARG A 550 16.22 -6.14 -9.39
CA ARG A 550 16.86 -6.43 -8.10
C ARG A 550 17.02 -7.93 -7.87
N THR A 551 15.97 -8.72 -8.08
CA THR A 551 16.00 -10.18 -7.93
C THR A 551 16.98 -10.84 -8.89
N ARG A 552 16.97 -10.41 -10.15
CA ARG A 552 17.89 -10.93 -11.18
C ARG A 552 19.35 -10.60 -10.87
N ASP A 553 19.63 -9.43 -10.31
CA ASP A 553 20.99 -9.02 -9.94
C ASP A 553 21.48 -9.75 -8.70
N THR A 554 20.64 -9.94 -7.68
CA THR A 554 20.95 -10.78 -6.50
C THR A 554 21.30 -12.21 -6.94
N ALA A 555 20.52 -12.80 -7.85
CA ALA A 555 20.78 -14.13 -8.38
C ALA A 555 22.08 -14.22 -9.22
N ARG A 556 22.43 -13.16 -9.98
CA ARG A 556 23.71 -13.07 -10.69
C ARG A 556 24.88 -13.05 -9.72
N TRP A 557 24.79 -12.21 -8.69
CA TRP A 557 25.79 -12.10 -7.65
C TRP A 557 25.97 -13.41 -6.89
N ALA A 558 24.89 -14.04 -6.41
CA ALA A 558 24.94 -15.33 -5.73
C ALA A 558 25.64 -16.40 -6.60
N ARG A 559 25.30 -16.49 -7.90
CA ARG A 559 25.94 -17.41 -8.83
C ARG A 559 27.45 -17.15 -8.97
N GLU A 560 27.88 -15.90 -8.97
CA GLU A 560 29.30 -15.56 -9.02
C GLU A 560 30.02 -15.99 -7.73
N GLN A 561 29.39 -15.80 -6.58
CA GLN A 561 29.96 -16.24 -5.29
C GLN A 561 30.07 -17.78 -5.23
N ILE A 562 29.06 -18.52 -5.70
CA ILE A 562 29.13 -19.99 -5.84
C ILE A 562 30.34 -20.38 -6.71
N LYS A 563 30.54 -19.75 -7.88
CA LYS A 563 31.66 -20.06 -8.75
C LYS A 563 33.02 -19.79 -8.11
N ARG A 564 33.14 -18.72 -7.33
CA ARG A 564 34.36 -18.41 -6.56
C ARG A 564 34.65 -19.51 -5.54
N GLN A 565 33.63 -19.98 -4.82
CA GLN A 565 33.73 -21.06 -3.85
C GLN A 565 34.21 -22.39 -4.48
N ILE A 566 33.72 -22.76 -5.65
CA ILE A 566 34.09 -24.02 -6.30
C ILE A 566 35.39 -23.91 -7.12
N GLY A 567 36.03 -22.74 -7.18
CA GLY A 567 37.33 -22.55 -7.84
C GLY A 567 37.26 -22.40 -9.36
N MET A 568 36.10 -22.01 -9.91
CA MET A 568 35.91 -21.76 -11.36
C MET A 568 36.26 -20.34 -11.83
N LEU A 569 36.64 -19.45 -10.92
CA LEU A 569 37.12 -18.09 -11.23
C LEU A 569 38.52 -17.93 -10.64
N THR A 570 39.52 -17.82 -11.47
CA THR A 570 40.83 -17.29 -11.11
C THR A 570 40.69 -15.82 -10.73
N HIS A 571 41.41 -15.39 -9.67
CA HIS A 571 41.40 -14.05 -9.14
C HIS A 571 41.43 -12.95 -10.23
N VAL A 572 40.29 -12.35 -10.48
CA VAL A 572 40.24 -11.01 -11.09
C VAL A 572 39.93 -10.04 -9.94
N ALA A 573 40.92 -9.23 -9.61
CA ALA A 573 40.77 -8.17 -8.63
C ALA A 573 39.63 -7.22 -9.05
N THR A 574 38.56 -7.18 -8.29
CA THR A 574 37.46 -6.23 -8.48
C THR A 574 37.35 -5.31 -7.27
N SER A 575 37.98 -4.15 -7.38
CA SER A 575 37.86 -3.00 -6.48
C SER A 575 36.81 -2.00 -6.96
N HIS A 576 35.63 -2.40 -7.45
CA HIS A 576 34.64 -1.42 -7.94
C HIS A 576 33.15 -1.74 -7.74
N PHE A 577 32.77 -2.72 -6.90
CA PHE A 577 31.33 -3.00 -6.72
C PHE A 577 30.80 -2.81 -5.29
N HIS A 578 31.60 -2.32 -4.35
CA HIS A 578 31.18 -2.21 -2.94
C HIS A 578 30.33 -0.97 -2.59
N THR A 579 30.05 -0.07 -3.54
CA THR A 579 29.33 1.18 -3.23
C THR A 579 27.87 1.21 -3.71
N SER A 580 27.39 0.21 -4.42
CA SER A 580 26.03 0.28 -5.03
C SER A 580 24.96 -0.56 -4.36
N CYS A 581 25.28 -1.56 -3.53
CA CYS A 581 24.24 -2.37 -2.87
C CYS A 581 23.77 -1.80 -1.54
N HIS A 582 24.61 -1.02 -0.84
CA HIS A 582 24.21 -0.39 0.43
C HIS A 582 23.32 0.86 0.26
N ALA A 583 23.28 1.47 -0.93
CA ALA A 583 22.46 2.66 -1.21
C ALA A 583 21.03 2.34 -1.70
N LEU A 584 20.69 1.06 -1.86
CA LEU A 584 19.36 0.62 -2.37
C LEU A 584 18.52 -0.12 -1.33
N ALA A 585 18.94 -0.14 -0.08
CA ALA A 585 18.12 -0.68 1.03
C ALA A 585 17.16 0.37 1.64
N SER A 586 17.16 1.60 1.10
CA SER A 586 16.26 2.69 1.53
C SER A 586 15.38 3.13 0.35
N PHE A 587 14.54 2.21 -0.16
CA PHE A 587 13.31 2.52 -0.93
C PHE A 587 12.36 1.32 -0.85
#